data_c82e523ee1233681a22285fc181068ae
#
_entry.id   c82e523ee1233681a22285fc181068ae
#
_cell.length_a   1.000
_cell.length_b   1.000
_cell.length_c   1.000
_cell.angle_alpha   90.00
_cell.angle_beta   90.00
_cell.angle_gamma   90.00
#
_symmetry.space_group_name_H-M   'P 1'
#
loop_
_entity.id
_entity.type
_entity.pdbx_description
1 polymer ?
#
loop_
_entity_poly.entity_id
_entity_poly.type
_entity_poly.pdbx_seq_one_letter_code
_entity_poly.pdbx_strand_id
1 'polypeptide(L)'
;MEALPGGIGVTHLIVYDTPGPDGLIGGSPHLHFACSEAYLVIKGQGSVQTLSSNGFREVALGAGSLVWFTPGLIHRLINQDGQLEIFALMENAGLPENGDSVLTFPIEHLADEDCYLQYASLERAGSASADSREAAKKRRDLAVEGFLSLRTELQQGGSLHRFYSQAVRLVQPKESTWRTLWQTGPASTIQRTKNFLDKLRTGASDYLNRGRVFEVPLDPAQEERRLGMCGTLRKYLPEGEIIASNAAPG
;
A
#
# COMPACT_ATOMS: atom_id res chain seq x y z
N MET A 1 1.93 -21.15 -1.95
CA MET A 1 2.11 -20.10 -3.00
C MET A 1 3.51 -19.51 -2.82
N GLU A 2 4.28 -19.29 -3.88
CA GLU A 2 5.61 -18.67 -3.75
C GLU A 2 5.45 -17.16 -3.59
N ALA A 3 6.13 -16.57 -2.63
CA ALA A 3 6.10 -15.12 -2.40
C ALA A 3 7.14 -14.41 -3.28
N LEU A 4 6.91 -13.14 -3.58
CA LEU A 4 7.94 -12.30 -4.17
C LEU A 4 9.18 -12.25 -3.23
N PRO A 5 10.39 -11.99 -3.78
CA PRO A 5 11.61 -11.96 -3.01
C PRO A 5 11.48 -11.07 -1.76
N GLY A 6 11.86 -11.61 -0.60
CA GLY A 6 11.76 -10.90 0.68
C GLY A 6 10.35 -10.80 1.27
N GLY A 7 9.32 -11.41 0.66
CA GLY A 7 7.95 -11.34 1.16
C GLY A 7 7.31 -9.97 0.95
N ILE A 8 7.77 -9.21 -0.06
CA ILE A 8 7.20 -7.89 -0.41
C ILE A 8 5.98 -8.03 -1.32
N GLY A 9 5.11 -7.02 -1.29
CA GLY A 9 4.09 -6.76 -2.30
C GLY A 9 4.59 -5.73 -3.31
N VAL A 10 4.22 -5.90 -4.58
CA VAL A 10 4.53 -4.93 -5.63
C VAL A 10 3.25 -4.55 -6.33
N THR A 11 3.01 -3.26 -6.46
CA THR A 11 1.83 -2.70 -7.13
C THR A 11 2.24 -1.63 -8.11
N HIS A 12 1.83 -1.75 -9.37
CA HIS A 12 1.92 -0.65 -10.34
C HIS A 12 0.72 0.27 -10.12
N LEU A 13 0.98 1.50 -9.79
CA LEU A 13 -0.01 2.53 -9.47
C LEU A 13 0.09 3.67 -10.49
N ILE A 14 -1.04 4.01 -11.12
CA ILE A 14 -1.24 5.28 -11.83
C ILE A 14 -2.01 6.19 -10.87
N VAL A 15 -1.35 7.26 -10.44
CA VAL A 15 -1.91 8.17 -9.43
C VAL A 15 -3.12 8.93 -10.01
N TYR A 16 -4.16 9.16 -9.19
CA TYR A 16 -5.33 9.92 -9.63
C TYR A 16 -4.94 11.26 -10.25
N ASP A 17 -5.66 11.64 -11.29
CA ASP A 17 -5.46 12.84 -12.12
C ASP A 17 -6.56 13.90 -11.90
N THR A 18 -7.39 13.74 -10.87
CA THR A 18 -8.48 14.64 -10.53
C THR A 18 -8.16 15.45 -9.27
N PRO A 19 -8.55 16.76 -9.23
CA PRO A 19 -8.28 17.60 -8.07
C PRO A 19 -9.09 17.19 -6.84
N GLY A 20 -8.47 17.33 -5.67
CA GLY A 20 -9.09 17.21 -4.37
C GLY A 20 -9.71 18.53 -3.89
N PRO A 21 -10.28 18.58 -2.66
CA PRO A 21 -10.90 19.77 -2.10
C PRO A 21 -9.91 20.92 -1.85
N ASP A 22 -8.61 20.61 -1.76
CA ASP A 22 -7.53 21.60 -1.65
C ASP A 22 -7.00 22.09 -3.01
N GLY A 23 -7.61 21.65 -4.12
CA GLY A 23 -7.20 21.97 -5.48
C GLY A 23 -6.01 21.18 -5.99
N LEU A 24 -5.36 20.36 -5.16
CA LEU A 24 -4.24 19.52 -5.58
C LEU A 24 -4.74 18.21 -6.19
N ILE A 25 -4.06 17.78 -7.25
CA ILE A 25 -4.34 16.50 -7.92
C ILE A 25 -3.55 15.41 -7.20
N GLY A 26 -4.21 14.30 -6.82
CA GLY A 26 -3.48 13.20 -6.16
C GLY A 26 -4.34 12.20 -5.42
N GLY A 27 -3.67 11.37 -4.61
CA GLY A 27 -4.25 10.27 -3.87
C GLY A 27 -4.88 10.63 -2.53
N SER A 28 -5.42 9.62 -1.86
CA SER A 28 -6.00 9.73 -0.53
C SER A 28 -4.89 9.65 0.53
N PRO A 29 -4.81 10.61 1.46
CA PRO A 29 -3.88 10.49 2.58
C PRO A 29 -4.28 9.36 3.53
N HIS A 30 -3.26 8.59 3.97
CA HIS A 30 -3.43 7.43 4.86
C HIS A 30 -2.11 7.09 5.57
N LEU A 31 -2.15 6.10 6.47
CA LEU A 31 -0.97 5.50 7.08
C LEU A 31 -1.06 3.98 7.08
N HIS A 32 0.09 3.31 7.22
CA HIS A 32 0.23 1.88 7.50
C HIS A 32 0.67 1.63 8.93
N PHE A 33 0.29 0.47 9.50
CA PHE A 33 0.57 0.12 10.89
C PHE A 33 1.76 -0.84 11.04
N ALA A 34 1.92 -1.76 10.11
CA ALA A 34 2.90 -2.84 10.19
C ALA A 34 3.74 -3.00 8.91
N CYS A 35 3.53 -2.17 7.90
CA CYS A 35 4.21 -2.25 6.63
C CYS A 35 4.98 -0.96 6.34
N SER A 36 6.28 -1.09 6.04
CA SER A 36 7.00 -0.02 5.35
C SER A 36 6.58 0.00 3.90
N GLU A 37 6.58 1.18 3.30
CA GLU A 37 6.23 1.38 1.90
C GLU A 37 7.31 2.17 1.19
N ALA A 38 7.60 1.81 -0.07
CA ALA A 38 8.49 2.58 -0.93
C ALA A 38 7.82 2.88 -2.26
N TYR A 39 8.13 4.05 -2.81
CA TYR A 39 7.73 4.47 -4.14
C TYR A 39 8.94 4.55 -5.06
N LEU A 40 8.93 3.75 -6.11
CA LEU A 40 9.83 3.88 -7.25
C LEU A 40 9.06 4.55 -8.39
N VAL A 41 9.42 5.78 -8.73
CA VAL A 41 8.75 6.54 -9.78
C VAL A 41 9.20 6.04 -11.15
N ILE A 42 8.22 5.68 -11.99
CA ILE A 42 8.47 5.20 -13.35
C ILE A 42 8.34 6.36 -14.35
N LYS A 43 7.31 7.20 -14.16
CA LYS A 43 6.96 8.26 -15.08
C LYS A 43 6.30 9.43 -14.35
N GLY A 44 6.34 10.60 -14.95
CA GLY A 44 5.67 11.80 -14.46
C GLY A 44 6.43 12.52 -13.36
N GLN A 45 5.83 13.58 -12.87
CA GLN A 45 6.33 14.44 -11.81
C GLN A 45 5.26 14.67 -10.74
N GLY A 46 5.69 14.75 -9.49
CA GLY A 46 4.81 14.96 -8.37
C GLY A 46 5.55 15.17 -7.07
N SER A 47 4.88 14.89 -5.98
CA SER A 47 5.47 14.89 -4.65
C SER A 47 4.78 13.87 -3.74
N VAL A 48 5.43 13.52 -2.64
CA VAL A 48 4.80 12.88 -1.49
C VAL A 48 4.75 13.87 -0.33
N GLN A 49 3.54 14.18 0.11
CA GLN A 49 3.28 14.94 1.33
C GLN A 49 3.19 14.01 2.51
N THR A 50 3.82 14.35 3.63
CA THR A 50 3.85 13.54 4.84
C THR A 50 3.53 14.35 6.09
N LEU A 51 2.88 13.69 7.08
CA LEU A 51 2.69 14.20 8.43
C LEU A 51 3.23 13.18 9.44
N SER A 52 3.95 13.68 10.41
CA SER A 52 4.43 12.94 11.58
C SER A 52 4.47 13.85 12.81
N SER A 53 4.91 13.32 13.95
CA SER A 53 5.18 14.16 15.14
C SER A 53 6.19 15.29 14.90
N ASN A 54 7.02 15.17 13.84
CA ASN A 54 7.99 16.18 13.42
C ASN A 54 7.38 17.25 12.48
N GLY A 55 6.07 17.20 12.24
CA GLY A 55 5.35 18.14 11.40
C GLY A 55 5.14 17.67 9.96
N PHE A 56 4.84 18.62 9.09
CA PHE A 56 4.60 18.42 7.66
C PHE A 56 5.91 18.45 6.89
N ARG A 57 6.04 17.54 5.92
CA ARG A 57 7.13 17.54 4.95
C ARG A 57 6.58 17.18 3.57
N GLU A 58 7.17 17.77 2.53
CA GLU A 58 6.91 17.42 1.14
C GLU A 58 8.22 17.08 0.44
N VAL A 59 8.24 15.96 -0.29
CA VAL A 59 9.38 15.45 -1.02
C VAL A 59 9.03 15.38 -2.50
N ALA A 60 9.78 16.06 -3.35
CA ALA A 60 9.58 16.03 -4.79
C ALA A 60 9.88 14.63 -5.37
N LEU A 61 9.08 14.24 -6.35
CA LEU A 61 9.15 12.96 -7.06
C LEU A 61 9.28 13.23 -8.57
N GLY A 62 10.15 12.48 -9.20
CA GLY A 62 10.30 12.44 -10.66
C GLY A 62 10.78 11.06 -11.10
N ALA A 63 10.74 10.77 -12.39
CA ALA A 63 11.17 9.48 -12.93
C ALA A 63 12.55 9.07 -12.40
N GLY A 64 12.68 7.86 -11.85
CA GLY A 64 13.87 7.33 -11.17
C GLY A 64 13.98 7.68 -9.68
N SER A 65 13.11 8.53 -9.12
CA SER A 65 13.07 8.76 -7.66
C SER A 65 12.69 7.50 -6.91
N LEU A 66 13.41 7.24 -5.80
CA LEU A 66 13.08 6.21 -4.84
C LEU A 66 12.96 6.85 -3.45
N VAL A 67 11.78 6.77 -2.86
CA VAL A 67 11.52 7.22 -1.48
C VAL A 67 10.86 6.08 -0.70
N TRP A 68 11.11 6.01 0.59
CA TRP A 68 10.43 5.03 1.46
C TRP A 68 10.16 5.62 2.83
N PHE A 69 9.20 5.04 3.51
CA PHE A 69 8.78 5.44 4.84
C PHE A 69 8.30 4.24 5.67
N THR A 70 8.40 4.41 6.97
CA THR A 70 8.08 3.37 7.95
C THR A 70 6.63 3.47 8.43
N PRO A 71 6.10 2.45 9.10
CA PRO A 71 4.79 2.49 9.72
C PRO A 71 4.57 3.75 10.56
N GLY A 72 3.33 4.23 10.57
CA GLY A 72 2.91 5.41 11.32
C GLY A 72 3.07 6.75 10.60
N LEU A 73 3.82 6.81 9.48
CA LEU A 73 3.90 8.03 8.69
C LEU A 73 2.62 8.21 7.87
N ILE A 74 1.88 9.27 8.14
CA ILE A 74 0.77 9.68 7.27
C ILE A 74 1.37 10.25 5.98
N HIS A 75 0.89 9.78 4.83
CA HIS A 75 1.42 10.18 3.54
C HIS A 75 0.34 10.30 2.47
N ARG A 76 0.61 11.13 1.46
CA ARG A 76 -0.27 11.40 0.33
C ARG A 76 0.57 11.67 -0.93
N LEU A 77 0.23 11.03 -2.06
CA LEU A 77 0.82 11.34 -3.36
C LEU A 77 0.13 12.55 -3.99
N ILE A 78 0.92 13.46 -4.54
CA ILE A 78 0.49 14.57 -5.41
C ILE A 78 0.99 14.30 -6.82
N ASN A 79 0.10 14.40 -7.80
CA ASN A 79 0.36 14.18 -9.22
C ASN A 79 0.37 15.54 -9.95
N GLN A 80 1.54 16.17 -10.04
CA GLN A 80 1.65 17.56 -10.49
C GLN A 80 1.41 17.73 -11.99
N ASP A 81 1.83 16.76 -12.80
CA ASP A 81 1.70 16.81 -14.26
C ASP A 81 0.58 15.90 -14.82
N GLY A 82 -0.18 15.25 -13.95
CA GLY A 82 -1.23 14.31 -14.33
C GLY A 82 -0.73 12.96 -14.88
N GLN A 83 0.59 12.70 -14.84
CA GLN A 83 1.20 11.52 -15.44
C GLN A 83 1.99 10.66 -14.45
N LEU A 84 1.84 10.90 -13.15
CA LEU A 84 2.63 10.19 -12.13
C LEU A 84 2.27 8.71 -12.07
N GLU A 85 3.23 7.88 -12.43
CA GLU A 85 3.19 6.41 -12.33
C GLU A 85 4.33 5.91 -11.45
N ILE A 86 4.02 4.98 -10.56
CA ILE A 86 4.98 4.44 -9.59
C ILE A 86 4.82 2.92 -9.44
N PHE A 87 5.89 2.25 -9.04
CA PHE A 87 5.78 1.00 -8.31
C PHE A 87 5.75 1.30 -6.80
N ALA A 88 4.65 0.90 -6.16
CA ALA A 88 4.57 0.82 -4.71
C ALA A 88 5.09 -0.55 -4.27
N LEU A 89 6.12 -0.53 -3.43
CA LEU A 89 6.77 -1.71 -2.84
C LEU A 89 6.35 -1.76 -1.37
N MET A 90 5.60 -2.79 -0.99
CA MET A 90 5.08 -2.94 0.35
C MET A 90 5.82 -4.06 1.08
N GLU A 91 6.32 -3.78 2.27
CA GLU A 91 6.75 -4.83 3.19
C GLU A 91 5.54 -5.68 3.62
N ASN A 92 5.78 -6.91 4.04
CA ASN A 92 4.77 -7.78 4.63
C ASN A 92 3.54 -8.02 3.72
N ALA A 93 3.79 -8.50 2.47
CA ALA A 93 2.72 -8.85 1.54
C ALA A 93 1.63 -9.71 2.22
N GLY A 94 0.39 -9.36 1.96
CA GLY A 94 -0.78 -9.92 2.62
C GLY A 94 -1.38 -8.99 3.68
N LEU A 95 -0.59 -8.20 4.42
CA LEU A 95 -1.11 -7.26 5.41
C LEU A 95 -1.79 -6.05 4.76
N PRO A 96 -1.17 -5.37 3.76
CA PRO A 96 -1.82 -4.27 3.06
C PRO A 96 -3.15 -4.66 2.42
N GLU A 97 -3.21 -5.86 1.85
CA GLU A 97 -4.41 -6.43 1.23
C GLU A 97 -5.51 -6.73 2.24
N ASN A 98 -5.14 -6.92 3.50
CA ASN A 98 -6.05 -7.19 4.62
C ASN A 98 -6.22 -5.99 5.55
N GLY A 99 -6.06 -4.78 5.00
CA GLY A 99 -6.42 -3.53 5.64
C GLY A 99 -5.41 -3.01 6.65
N ASP A 100 -4.10 -3.21 6.40
CA ASP A 100 -3.01 -2.53 7.12
C ASP A 100 -2.93 -1.06 6.70
N SER A 101 -4.05 -0.38 6.66
CA SER A 101 -4.07 1.06 6.38
C SER A 101 -5.33 1.71 6.91
N VAL A 102 -5.22 2.96 7.35
CA VAL A 102 -6.34 3.82 7.72
C VAL A 102 -6.22 5.16 7.03
N LEU A 103 -7.32 5.58 6.40
CA LEU A 103 -7.46 6.88 5.75
C LEU A 103 -7.59 7.98 6.82
N THR A 104 -7.06 9.16 6.52
CA THR A 104 -7.10 10.32 7.44
C THR A 104 -8.45 11.01 7.42
N PHE A 105 -9.54 10.29 7.58
CA PHE A 105 -10.85 10.91 7.70
C PHE A 105 -10.93 11.83 8.94
N PRO A 106 -11.81 12.83 8.94
CA PRO A 106 -12.15 13.56 10.14
C PRO A 106 -12.49 12.62 11.29
N ILE A 107 -12.16 13.02 12.53
CA ILE A 107 -12.12 12.12 13.69
C ILE A 107 -13.48 11.48 14.01
N GLU A 108 -14.57 12.14 13.68
CA GLU A 108 -15.94 11.63 13.85
C GLU A 108 -16.23 10.39 12.98
N HIS A 109 -15.56 10.27 11.82
CA HIS A 109 -15.67 9.10 10.93
C HIS A 109 -14.76 7.93 11.33
N LEU A 110 -13.93 8.12 12.34
CA LEU A 110 -13.06 7.09 12.93
C LEU A 110 -13.62 6.56 14.25
N ALA A 111 -14.84 6.96 14.64
CA ALA A 111 -15.42 6.66 15.94
C ALA A 111 -15.66 5.16 16.15
N ASP A 112 -16.13 4.49 15.11
CA ASP A 112 -16.36 3.04 15.07
C ASP A 112 -16.10 2.47 13.66
N GLU A 113 -16.05 1.14 13.56
CA GLU A 113 -15.72 0.45 12.31
C GLU A 113 -16.81 0.61 11.24
N ASP A 114 -18.07 0.58 11.60
CA ASP A 114 -19.17 0.69 10.63
C ASP A 114 -19.22 2.10 10.03
N CYS A 115 -19.05 3.13 10.85
CA CYS A 115 -18.95 4.51 10.39
C CYS A 115 -17.74 4.69 9.45
N TYR A 116 -16.58 4.15 9.83
CA TYR A 116 -15.39 4.21 8.99
C TYR A 116 -15.60 3.49 7.64
N LEU A 117 -16.09 2.25 7.67
CA LEU A 117 -16.26 1.43 6.48
C LEU A 117 -17.35 1.96 5.53
N GLN A 118 -18.33 2.71 6.03
CA GLN A 118 -19.33 3.38 5.19
C GLN A 118 -18.67 4.30 4.15
N TYR A 119 -17.58 4.96 4.50
CA TYR A 119 -16.86 5.89 3.61
C TYR A 119 -15.60 5.29 3.00
N ALA A 120 -14.95 4.36 3.69
CA ALA A 120 -13.69 3.76 3.25
C ALA A 120 -13.88 2.65 2.19
N SER A 121 -14.97 1.87 2.29
CA SER A 121 -15.22 0.73 1.39
C SER A 121 -15.92 1.18 0.10
N LEU A 122 -15.29 0.89 -1.04
CA LEU A 122 -15.91 1.10 -2.35
C LEU A 122 -17.05 0.10 -2.64
N GLU A 123 -17.01 -1.08 -2.04
CA GLU A 123 -18.03 -2.12 -2.19
C GLU A 123 -19.35 -1.72 -1.51
N ARG A 124 -19.28 -1.07 -0.34
CA ARG A 124 -20.45 -0.57 0.38
C ARG A 124 -21.08 0.66 -0.30
N ALA A 125 -20.31 1.38 -1.11
CA ALA A 125 -20.79 2.58 -1.81
C ALA A 125 -21.59 2.29 -3.10
N GLY A 126 -21.80 1.02 -3.45
CA GLY A 126 -22.54 0.58 -4.64
C GLY A 126 -21.64 0.09 -5.76
N SER A 127 -21.97 -1.05 -6.35
CA SER A 127 -21.08 -1.83 -7.23
C SER A 127 -21.22 -1.55 -8.73
N ALA A 128 -21.70 -0.38 -9.16
CA ALA A 128 -21.78 -0.04 -10.58
C ALA A 128 -20.59 0.82 -11.02
N SER A 129 -20.02 0.57 -12.20
CA SER A 129 -18.73 1.10 -12.67
C SER A 129 -18.57 2.63 -12.68
N ALA A 130 -19.64 3.39 -12.87
CA ALA A 130 -19.63 4.86 -12.77
C ALA A 130 -19.65 5.33 -11.30
N ASP A 131 -20.40 4.65 -10.44
CA ASP A 131 -20.51 4.97 -9.02
C ASP A 131 -19.21 4.69 -8.26
N SER A 132 -18.41 3.69 -8.69
CA SER A 132 -17.15 3.35 -8.03
C SER A 132 -16.09 4.45 -8.13
N ARG A 133 -16.01 5.16 -9.25
CA ARG A 133 -15.07 6.30 -9.41
C ARG A 133 -15.49 7.50 -8.56
N GLU A 134 -16.79 7.79 -8.54
CA GLU A 134 -17.33 8.87 -7.70
C GLU A 134 -17.19 8.53 -6.21
N ALA A 135 -17.42 7.28 -5.82
CA ALA A 135 -17.16 6.80 -4.46
C ALA A 135 -15.68 6.92 -4.07
N ALA A 136 -14.77 6.56 -4.98
CA ALA A 136 -13.32 6.70 -4.76
C ALA A 136 -12.91 8.17 -4.60
N LYS A 137 -13.53 9.08 -5.38
CA LYS A 137 -13.33 10.52 -5.28
C LYS A 137 -13.82 11.06 -3.94
N LYS A 138 -15.05 10.74 -3.53
CA LYS A 138 -15.62 11.15 -2.23
C LYS A 138 -14.78 10.64 -1.06
N ARG A 139 -14.33 9.38 -1.11
CA ARG A 139 -13.42 8.80 -0.12
C ARG A 139 -12.11 9.57 -0.04
N ARG A 140 -11.50 9.90 -1.18
CA ARG A 140 -10.27 10.69 -1.25
C ARG A 140 -10.51 12.09 -0.66
N ASP A 141 -11.57 12.75 -1.07
CA ASP A 141 -11.87 14.12 -0.66
C ASP A 141 -12.05 14.22 0.86
N LEU A 142 -12.80 13.29 1.44
CA LEU A 142 -12.96 13.18 2.91
C LEU A 142 -11.62 12.91 3.61
N ALA A 143 -10.75 12.06 3.04
CA ALA A 143 -9.43 11.84 3.61
C ALA A 143 -8.54 13.10 3.54
N VAL A 144 -8.64 13.87 2.46
CA VAL A 144 -7.91 15.14 2.32
C VAL A 144 -8.39 16.17 3.36
N GLU A 145 -9.69 16.28 3.60
CA GLU A 145 -10.25 17.17 4.63
C GLU A 145 -9.66 16.86 6.02
N GLY A 146 -9.64 15.59 6.41
CA GLY A 146 -9.05 15.18 7.67
C GLY A 146 -7.54 15.38 7.72
N PHE A 147 -6.81 15.15 6.62
CA PHE A 147 -5.38 15.44 6.53
C PHE A 147 -5.06 16.93 6.74
N LEU A 148 -5.83 17.82 6.15
CA LEU A 148 -5.68 19.25 6.31
C LEU A 148 -5.99 19.68 7.75
N SER A 149 -6.99 19.07 8.39
CA SER A 149 -7.31 19.30 9.80
C SER A 149 -6.15 18.86 10.70
N LEU A 150 -5.60 17.66 10.52
CA LEU A 150 -4.45 17.16 11.26
C LEU A 150 -3.21 18.04 11.08
N ARG A 151 -2.96 18.51 9.84
CA ARG A 151 -1.86 19.44 9.54
C ARG A 151 -2.02 20.75 10.30
N THR A 152 -3.24 21.31 10.31
CA THR A 152 -3.55 22.55 11.03
C THR A 152 -3.38 22.36 12.54
N GLU A 153 -3.87 21.25 13.11
CA GLU A 153 -3.70 20.92 14.53
C GLU A 153 -2.21 20.88 14.91
N LEU A 154 -1.37 20.22 14.11
CA LEU A 154 0.07 20.18 14.35
C LEU A 154 0.72 21.57 14.30
N GLN A 155 0.33 22.41 13.34
CA GLN A 155 0.84 23.78 13.22
C GLN A 155 0.48 24.67 14.43
N GLN A 156 -0.63 24.34 15.10
CA GLN A 156 -1.09 25.01 16.33
C GLN A 156 -0.48 24.40 17.61
N GLY A 157 0.47 23.50 17.51
CA GLY A 157 1.11 22.83 18.64
C GLY A 157 0.34 21.63 19.20
N GLY A 158 -0.69 21.15 18.49
CA GLY A 158 -1.39 19.91 18.79
C GLY A 158 -0.60 18.66 18.43
N SER A 159 -1.24 17.49 18.50
CA SER A 159 -0.57 16.21 18.25
C SER A 159 -1.44 15.24 17.47
N LEU A 160 -0.81 14.27 16.79
CA LEU A 160 -1.50 13.18 16.08
C LEU A 160 -2.03 12.07 17.02
N HIS A 161 -1.84 12.20 18.34
CA HIS A 161 -2.13 11.12 19.30
C HIS A 161 -3.60 10.68 19.25
N ARG A 162 -4.53 11.62 19.16
CA ARG A 162 -5.96 11.33 19.10
C ARG A 162 -6.29 10.54 17.82
N PHE A 163 -5.77 10.96 16.69
CA PHE A 163 -5.92 10.26 15.40
C PHE A 163 -5.35 8.84 15.47
N TYR A 164 -4.09 8.69 15.92
CA TYR A 164 -3.45 7.36 16.03
C TYR A 164 -4.22 6.43 16.97
N SER A 165 -4.73 6.94 18.10
CA SER A 165 -5.50 6.13 19.04
C SER A 165 -6.80 5.59 18.42
N GLN A 166 -7.51 6.40 17.65
CA GLN A 166 -8.73 5.96 16.96
C GLN A 166 -8.38 4.99 15.81
N ALA A 167 -7.37 5.32 15.02
CA ALA A 167 -6.93 4.46 13.92
C ALA A 167 -6.49 3.06 14.41
N VAL A 168 -5.78 2.98 15.53
CA VAL A 168 -5.41 1.69 16.16
C VAL A 168 -6.65 0.89 16.57
N ARG A 169 -7.69 1.53 17.14
CA ARG A 169 -8.93 0.83 17.51
C ARG A 169 -9.61 0.17 16.31
N LEU A 170 -9.60 0.82 15.14
CA LEU A 170 -10.18 0.28 13.92
C LEU A 170 -9.46 -0.97 13.39
N VAL A 171 -8.15 -1.06 13.62
CA VAL A 171 -7.35 -2.17 13.06
C VAL A 171 -6.99 -3.25 14.09
N GLN A 172 -7.04 -2.93 15.37
CA GLN A 172 -6.73 -3.88 16.44
C GLN A 172 -7.45 -5.24 16.32
N PRO A 173 -8.74 -5.32 15.93
CA PRO A 173 -9.42 -6.60 15.74
C PRO A 173 -8.80 -7.49 14.65
N LYS A 174 -8.02 -6.92 13.73
CA LYS A 174 -7.38 -7.64 12.61
C LYS A 174 -6.03 -8.26 12.99
N GLU A 175 -5.48 -7.95 14.18
CA GLU A 175 -4.11 -8.32 14.60
C GLU A 175 -3.86 -9.82 14.47
N SER A 176 -4.75 -10.67 14.94
CA SER A 176 -4.57 -12.13 14.87
C SER A 176 -4.52 -12.67 13.45
N THR A 177 -5.34 -12.11 12.55
CA THR A 177 -5.32 -12.43 11.12
C THR A 177 -3.99 -11.97 10.50
N TRP A 178 -3.56 -10.74 10.77
CA TRP A 178 -2.28 -10.22 10.27
C TRP A 178 -1.10 -11.02 10.77
N ARG A 179 -1.10 -11.43 12.03
CA ARG A 179 -0.05 -12.29 12.60
C ARG A 179 0.05 -13.62 11.86
N THR A 180 -1.08 -14.25 11.56
CA THR A 180 -1.12 -15.50 10.80
C THR A 180 -0.60 -15.30 9.38
N LEU A 181 -1.04 -14.25 8.68
CA LEU A 181 -0.58 -13.92 7.33
C LEU A 181 0.92 -13.64 7.31
N TRP A 182 1.42 -12.87 8.27
CA TRP A 182 2.84 -12.56 8.40
C TRP A 182 3.67 -13.83 8.65
N GLN A 183 3.24 -14.70 9.57
CA GLN A 183 3.95 -15.94 9.89
C GLN A 183 4.02 -16.90 8.71
N THR A 184 2.92 -17.06 7.97
CA THR A 184 2.83 -18.00 6.84
C THR A 184 3.39 -17.44 5.54
N GLY A 185 3.45 -16.12 5.40
CA GLY A 185 3.98 -15.40 4.24
C GLY A 185 5.39 -14.85 4.48
N PRO A 186 5.55 -13.55 4.80
CA PRO A 186 6.86 -12.88 4.89
C PRO A 186 7.85 -13.56 5.82
N ALA A 187 7.45 -13.91 7.05
CA ALA A 187 8.34 -14.57 8.02
C ALA A 187 8.83 -15.95 7.53
N SER A 188 8.01 -16.67 6.76
CA SER A 188 8.40 -17.94 6.18
C SER A 188 9.53 -17.79 5.16
N THR A 189 9.60 -16.68 4.42
CA THR A 189 10.69 -16.42 3.47
C THR A 189 12.01 -16.17 4.20
N ILE A 190 11.98 -15.49 5.35
CA ILE A 190 13.15 -15.27 6.22
C ILE A 190 13.60 -16.58 6.80
N GLN A 191 12.69 -17.42 7.29
CA GLN A 191 13.02 -18.74 7.83
C GLN A 191 13.64 -19.66 6.75
N ARG A 192 13.17 -19.61 5.53
CA ARG A 192 13.75 -20.33 4.40
C ARG A 192 15.21 -19.91 4.14
N THR A 193 15.49 -18.61 4.18
CA THR A 193 16.87 -18.10 4.05
C THR A 193 17.76 -18.65 5.17
N LYS A 194 17.29 -18.65 6.42
CA LYS A 194 18.02 -19.26 7.54
C LYS A 194 18.34 -20.73 7.28
N ASN A 195 17.38 -21.51 6.78
CA ASN A 195 17.58 -22.91 6.45
C ASN A 195 18.65 -23.11 5.35
N PHE A 196 18.69 -22.22 4.34
CA PHE A 196 19.74 -22.26 3.32
C PHE A 196 21.12 -21.96 3.89
N LEU A 197 21.23 -20.96 4.77
CA LEU A 197 22.49 -20.64 5.46
C LEU A 197 22.99 -21.80 6.35
N ASP A 198 22.07 -22.48 7.04
CA ASP A 198 22.41 -23.67 7.86
C ASP A 198 22.92 -24.82 6.97
N LYS A 199 22.33 -25.05 5.80
CA LYS A 199 22.81 -26.03 4.81
C LYS A 199 24.18 -25.66 4.26
N LEU A 200 24.38 -24.40 3.87
CA LEU A 200 25.70 -23.92 3.41
C LEU A 200 26.78 -24.13 4.46
N ARG A 201 26.51 -23.87 5.71
CA ARG A 201 27.44 -24.09 6.82
C ARG A 201 27.92 -25.56 6.94
N THR A 202 27.05 -26.49 6.57
CA THR A 202 27.37 -27.93 6.57
C THR A 202 27.90 -28.47 5.24
N GLY A 203 28.04 -27.61 4.23
CA GLY A 203 28.46 -28.00 2.86
C GLY A 203 27.39 -28.75 2.05
N ALA A 204 26.12 -28.75 2.52
CA ALA A 204 25.02 -29.37 1.79
C ALA A 204 24.56 -28.49 0.62
N SER A 205 24.44 -29.08 -0.58
CA SER A 205 24.07 -28.38 -1.81
C SER A 205 22.77 -28.87 -2.45
N ASP A 206 22.10 -29.85 -1.84
CA ASP A 206 20.88 -30.50 -2.38
C ASP A 206 19.73 -29.53 -2.69
N TYR A 207 19.64 -28.43 -1.95
CA TYR A 207 18.59 -27.42 -2.13
C TYR A 207 18.75 -26.63 -3.43
N LEU A 208 19.96 -26.53 -4.00
CA LEU A 208 20.23 -25.82 -5.24
C LEU A 208 19.55 -26.48 -6.46
N ASN A 209 19.32 -27.80 -6.40
CA ASN A 209 18.61 -28.55 -7.44
C ASN A 209 17.11 -28.21 -7.50
N ARG A 210 16.60 -27.38 -6.61
CA ARG A 210 15.18 -26.95 -6.52
C ARG A 210 14.97 -25.52 -7.02
N GLY A 211 15.96 -24.96 -7.71
CA GLY A 211 15.81 -23.64 -8.34
C GLY A 211 14.65 -23.63 -9.32
N ARG A 212 13.83 -22.56 -9.28
CA ARG A 212 12.65 -22.38 -10.14
C ARG A 212 12.57 -20.94 -10.62
N VAL A 213 11.92 -20.73 -11.76
CA VAL A 213 11.52 -19.43 -12.28
C VAL A 213 10.02 -19.27 -12.07
N PHE A 214 9.62 -18.12 -11.59
CA PHE A 214 8.22 -17.74 -11.44
C PHE A 214 7.99 -16.47 -12.24
N GLU A 215 6.86 -16.38 -12.92
CA GLU A 215 6.46 -15.21 -13.68
C GLU A 215 5.00 -14.85 -13.38
N VAL A 216 4.69 -13.56 -13.41
CA VAL A 216 3.31 -13.05 -13.48
C VAL A 216 3.04 -12.78 -14.95
N PRO A 217 2.16 -13.56 -15.63
CA PRO A 217 1.88 -13.36 -17.04
C PRO A 217 1.42 -11.92 -17.33
N LEU A 218 1.97 -11.34 -18.40
CA LEU A 218 1.45 -10.11 -18.97
C LEU A 218 0.22 -10.49 -19.81
N ASP A 219 -0.94 -10.53 -19.18
CA ASP A 219 -2.19 -10.69 -19.89
C ASP A 219 -2.80 -9.31 -20.19
N PRO A 220 -2.80 -8.85 -21.46
CA PRO A 220 -3.42 -7.59 -21.83
C PRO A 220 -4.94 -7.55 -21.56
N ALA A 221 -5.60 -8.70 -21.50
CA ALA A 221 -7.02 -8.81 -21.20
C ALA A 221 -7.32 -8.67 -19.69
N GLN A 222 -6.32 -8.85 -18.83
CA GLN A 222 -6.41 -8.64 -17.37
C GLN A 222 -5.94 -7.25 -16.93
N GLU A 223 -5.85 -6.29 -17.83
CA GLU A 223 -5.55 -4.90 -17.48
C GLU A 223 -6.67 -4.19 -16.70
N GLU A 224 -7.59 -4.94 -16.09
CA GLU A 224 -8.59 -4.33 -15.22
C GLU A 224 -7.91 -3.79 -13.94
N ARG A 225 -7.58 -2.50 -14.04
CA ARG A 225 -6.98 -1.78 -12.91
C ARG A 225 -8.05 -1.54 -11.87
N ARG A 226 -7.76 -1.90 -10.62
CA ARG A 226 -8.67 -1.67 -9.49
C ARG A 226 -8.49 -0.26 -8.94
N LEU A 227 -9.56 0.33 -8.44
CA LEU A 227 -9.50 1.60 -7.74
C LEU A 227 -8.88 1.40 -6.35
N GLY A 228 -7.70 2.00 -6.15
CA GLY A 228 -7.00 2.03 -4.86
C GLY A 228 -7.21 3.33 -4.10
N MET A 229 -6.45 3.54 -3.02
CA MET A 229 -6.48 4.79 -2.26
C MET A 229 -5.83 5.94 -3.03
N CYS A 230 -4.71 5.71 -3.69
CA CYS A 230 -3.94 6.76 -4.36
C CYS A 230 -4.14 6.84 -5.86
N GLY A 231 -4.86 5.90 -6.48
CA GLY A 231 -5.03 5.82 -7.93
C GLY A 231 -5.60 4.50 -8.39
N THR A 232 -5.40 4.18 -9.68
CA THR A 232 -5.72 2.88 -10.24
C THR A 232 -4.51 1.98 -10.16
N LEU A 233 -4.69 0.75 -9.70
CA LEU A 233 -3.59 -0.16 -9.38
C LEU A 233 -3.72 -1.51 -10.07
N ARG A 234 -2.55 -2.09 -10.41
CA ARG A 234 -2.35 -3.48 -10.77
C ARG A 234 -1.39 -4.11 -9.77
N LYS A 235 -1.84 -5.11 -9.06
CA LYS A 235 -1.00 -5.85 -8.11
C LYS A 235 -0.19 -6.93 -8.85
N TYR A 236 1.07 -7.08 -8.46
CA TYR A 236 1.94 -8.20 -8.84
C TYR A 236 1.98 -9.27 -7.74
N LEU A 237 0.84 -9.45 -7.08
CA LEU A 237 0.68 -10.58 -6.17
C LEU A 237 0.33 -11.81 -6.99
N PRO A 238 0.83 -12.97 -6.63
CA PRO A 238 0.41 -14.23 -7.22
C PRO A 238 -1.02 -14.57 -6.73
N GLU A 239 -2.02 -13.82 -7.22
CA GLU A 239 -3.42 -14.23 -7.16
C GLU A 239 -3.64 -15.16 -8.36
N GLY A 240 -3.46 -16.47 -8.19
CA GLY A 240 -3.63 -17.44 -9.25
C GLY A 240 -2.45 -18.41 -9.38
N GLU A 241 -2.58 -19.39 -10.25
CA GLU A 241 -1.52 -20.35 -10.52
C GLU A 241 -0.26 -19.64 -11.00
N ILE A 242 0.75 -19.65 -10.14
CA ILE A 242 2.11 -19.36 -10.60
C ILE A 242 2.48 -20.50 -11.53
N ILE A 243 2.49 -20.23 -12.83
CA ILE A 243 2.97 -21.19 -13.81
C ILE A 243 4.47 -21.29 -13.58
N ALA A 244 4.91 -22.36 -12.90
CA ALA A 244 6.30 -22.72 -12.91
C ALA A 244 6.63 -23.18 -14.34
N SER A 245 7.29 -22.35 -15.13
CA SER A 245 7.81 -22.81 -16.40
C SER A 245 8.93 -23.82 -16.11
N ASN A 246 8.65 -25.09 -16.26
CA ASN A 246 9.67 -26.08 -16.35
C ASN A 246 10.38 -25.83 -17.71
N ALA A 247 11.49 -25.10 -17.66
CA ALA A 247 12.43 -25.19 -18.80
C ALA A 247 12.77 -26.67 -18.96
N ALA A 248 12.35 -27.25 -20.06
CA ALA A 248 12.79 -28.59 -20.44
C ALA A 248 14.32 -28.59 -20.48
N PRO A 249 14.99 -29.65 -19.97
CA PRO A 249 16.43 -29.78 -20.14
C PRO A 249 16.74 -29.89 -21.61
N GLY A 250 17.46 -28.87 -22.14
CA GLY A 250 18.12 -28.97 -23.44
C GLY A 250 19.33 -29.87 -23.41
#